data_60086400bfd13236a384e2d56059935a
#
_entry.id   60086400bfd13236a384e2d56059935a
#
_cell.length_a   1.000
_cell.length_b   1.000
_cell.length_c   1.000
_cell.angle_alpha   90.00
_cell.angle_beta   90.00
_cell.angle_gamma   90.00
#
_symmetry.space_group_name_H-M   'P 1'
#
loop_
_entity.id
_entity.type
_entity.pdbx_description
1 polymer ?
#
loop_
_entity_poly.entity_id
_entity_poly.type
_entity_poly.pdbx_seq_one_letter_code
_entity_poly.pdbx_strand_id
1 'polypeptide(L)'
;MSDYKSKSELDFEREVIDYLTHIGGVKQWEYLENVKTTEQLWNNFKLILEQNNRARLKKTLTVTEFNQVKKIISNIDTPYHAGQFLYGVNGVSEIELDLDSGQHVFLTVFDQAQVGGGNTVYQVVNQIERPKIVDGKPNRRFDVTLLINGLPIIQIELKKAMHSTNESLNQMKQYIAEKQYSGIFSTLQILIAMTPFDIRYMANTTLKSFNKAFAFNWQNEENAKPVRSWKTFSDKVLSIPMAHDLATRYMVLDGTKNKESIKVMRPYQVYATKRVLDKVRKHDFSYDDGKLGYIWHTTGSGKTITSFKTAWLASRLPNVDKVIFLVDRIALTNQTADAYRAYDPVAGFEGKTGVVSDTANISDLQRKLTIKSDKNIIVTSIQKMSRYVSRQSFKPLNENILFIVDEAHRSTGNGSENQGMLESIRNAIPKAAWIGYTGTPKFPETREIFGDLLHAYTIKEAIADKNVLGFNVEFKETIKAPENPTNEDIDDNIKGSVYDTSSEHVELVVKDIFDNWKSRSNNRKYNALLTVHVGGNKASTPRAMEYFDKFQEINKTKPEDERLKVAISFSVDTSNGNNQLETNSNLHRAI
;
A
#
# COMPACT_ATOMS: atom_id res chain seq x y z
N MET A 1 25.44 -3.01 -24.25
CA MET A 1 26.12 -2.16 -23.25
C MET A 1 27.14 -1.18 -23.86
N SER A 2 27.79 -1.49 -24.98
CA SER A 2 28.75 -0.59 -25.62
C SER A 2 28.11 0.69 -26.19
N ASP A 3 26.93 0.60 -26.77
CA ASP A 3 26.31 1.69 -27.52
C ASP A 3 25.90 2.92 -26.70
N TYR A 4 25.63 2.75 -25.40
CA TYR A 4 25.22 3.87 -24.54
C TYR A 4 26.37 4.57 -23.81
N LYS A 5 27.60 4.02 -23.82
CA LYS A 5 28.74 4.64 -23.12
C LYS A 5 29.21 5.94 -23.76
N SER A 6 29.05 6.09 -25.08
CA SER A 6 29.47 7.25 -25.86
C SER A 6 28.36 8.26 -26.12
N LYS A 7 27.10 7.92 -25.84
CA LYS A 7 25.96 8.81 -26.12
C LYS A 7 25.88 9.97 -25.14
N SER A 8 25.53 11.13 -25.65
CA SER A 8 25.21 12.30 -24.81
C SER A 8 23.85 12.10 -24.09
N GLU A 9 23.59 12.88 -23.05
CA GLU A 9 22.31 12.88 -22.34
C GLU A 9 21.16 13.32 -23.29
N LEU A 10 21.44 14.26 -24.19
CA LEU A 10 20.47 14.73 -25.19
C LEU A 10 20.15 13.66 -26.26
N ASP A 11 21.11 12.84 -26.66
CA ASP A 11 20.84 11.74 -27.60
C ASP A 11 19.97 10.66 -26.94
N PHE A 12 20.23 10.37 -25.67
CA PHE A 12 19.40 9.45 -24.90
C PHE A 12 17.99 9.99 -24.69
N GLU A 13 17.84 11.30 -24.44
CA GLU A 13 16.54 11.96 -24.31
C GLU A 13 15.71 11.84 -25.60
N ARG A 14 16.36 12.09 -26.76
CA ARG A 14 15.68 11.93 -28.06
C ARG A 14 15.20 10.50 -28.28
N GLU A 15 16.06 9.50 -27.98
CA GLU A 15 15.67 8.10 -28.10
C GLU A 15 14.47 7.74 -27.20
N VAL A 16 14.43 8.26 -25.97
CA VAL A 16 13.31 8.05 -25.05
C VAL A 16 12.03 8.65 -25.64
N ILE A 17 12.08 9.88 -26.14
CA ILE A 17 10.92 10.55 -26.73
C ILE A 17 10.43 9.80 -27.97
N ASP A 18 11.34 9.47 -28.90
CA ASP A 18 11.00 8.74 -30.13
C ASP A 18 10.36 7.38 -29.81
N TYR A 19 10.87 6.70 -28.79
CA TYR A 19 10.31 5.42 -28.35
C TYR A 19 8.91 5.59 -27.74
N LEU A 20 8.70 6.61 -26.91
CA LEU A 20 7.41 6.89 -26.27
C LEU A 20 6.32 7.19 -27.29
N THR A 21 6.66 7.82 -28.40
CA THR A 21 5.67 8.14 -29.46
C THR A 21 5.09 6.90 -30.12
N HIS A 22 5.83 5.75 -30.14
CA HIS A 22 5.45 4.52 -30.84
C HIS A 22 5.63 3.25 -30.01
N ILE A 23 5.35 3.29 -28.71
CA ILE A 23 5.42 2.10 -27.84
C ILE A 23 4.55 0.98 -28.42
N GLY A 24 5.16 -0.22 -28.57
CA GLY A 24 4.47 -1.38 -29.13
C GLY A 24 4.09 -1.22 -30.60
N GLY A 25 4.71 -0.29 -31.34
CA GLY A 25 4.43 -0.03 -32.75
C GLY A 25 3.15 0.79 -33.02
N VAL A 26 2.51 1.30 -31.96
CA VAL A 26 1.28 2.09 -32.04
C VAL A 26 1.56 3.50 -31.54
N LYS A 27 1.00 4.53 -32.22
CA LYS A 27 1.09 5.91 -31.75
C LYS A 27 0.42 6.02 -30.36
N GLN A 28 1.19 6.43 -29.36
CA GLN A 28 0.67 6.58 -27.99
C GLN A 28 0.82 8.02 -27.49
N TRP A 29 2.06 8.50 -27.30
CA TRP A 29 2.32 9.87 -26.84
C TRP A 29 2.54 10.79 -28.04
N GLU A 30 1.91 11.96 -28.03
CA GLU A 30 2.16 13.00 -29.01
C GLU A 30 3.33 13.89 -28.55
N TYR A 31 4.39 13.98 -29.35
CA TYR A 31 5.52 14.84 -29.02
C TYR A 31 5.25 16.29 -29.44
N LEU A 32 5.32 17.20 -28.48
CA LEU A 32 5.16 18.65 -28.70
C LEU A 32 6.55 19.32 -28.71
N GLU A 33 7.25 19.23 -29.83
CA GLU A 33 8.62 19.71 -29.96
C GLU A 33 8.80 21.21 -29.65
N ASN A 34 7.83 22.03 -29.99
CA ASN A 34 7.91 23.49 -29.86
C ASN A 34 7.47 24.04 -28.50
N VAL A 35 6.99 23.18 -27.59
CA VAL A 35 6.59 23.59 -26.26
C VAL A 35 7.79 23.50 -25.32
N LYS A 36 8.34 24.67 -24.95
CA LYS A 36 9.56 24.78 -24.11
C LYS A 36 9.37 25.67 -22.88
N THR A 37 8.28 26.41 -22.80
CA THR A 37 8.03 27.33 -21.68
C THR A 37 6.76 27.01 -20.92
N THR A 38 6.67 27.47 -19.69
CA THR A 38 5.49 27.30 -18.84
C THR A 38 4.24 27.96 -19.47
N GLU A 39 4.42 29.08 -20.18
CA GLU A 39 3.30 29.75 -20.83
C GLU A 39 2.75 28.94 -21.98
N GLN A 40 3.62 28.35 -22.79
CA GLN A 40 3.21 27.43 -23.86
C GLN A 40 2.46 26.19 -23.30
N LEU A 41 2.88 25.66 -22.14
CA LEU A 41 2.14 24.59 -21.46
C LEU A 41 0.74 25.05 -21.05
N TRP A 42 0.60 26.23 -20.48
CA TRP A 42 -0.71 26.79 -20.13
C TRP A 42 -1.62 26.97 -21.36
N ASN A 43 -1.07 27.43 -22.47
CA ASN A 43 -1.81 27.59 -23.70
C ASN A 43 -2.26 26.25 -24.29
N ASN A 44 -1.39 25.22 -24.25
CA ASN A 44 -1.74 23.86 -24.63
C ASN A 44 -2.87 23.28 -23.74
N PHE A 45 -2.75 23.46 -22.42
CA PHE A 45 -3.78 23.02 -21.48
C PHE A 45 -5.12 23.73 -21.74
N LYS A 46 -5.11 25.05 -22.02
CA LYS A 46 -6.31 25.81 -22.36
C LYS A 46 -7.03 25.22 -23.57
N LEU A 47 -6.31 24.95 -24.66
CA LEU A 47 -6.88 24.38 -25.87
C LEU A 47 -7.56 23.04 -25.60
N ILE A 48 -6.91 22.14 -24.86
CA ILE A 48 -7.46 20.82 -24.52
C ILE A 48 -8.68 20.95 -23.60
N LEU A 49 -8.61 21.82 -22.58
CA LEU A 49 -9.71 22.06 -21.67
C LEU A 49 -10.96 22.57 -22.43
N GLU A 50 -10.78 23.53 -23.33
CA GLU A 50 -11.85 24.05 -24.16
C GLU A 50 -12.42 22.99 -25.12
N GLN A 51 -11.56 22.18 -25.71
CA GLN A 51 -11.97 21.11 -26.63
C GLN A 51 -12.80 20.05 -25.87
N ASN A 52 -12.35 19.61 -24.71
CA ASN A 52 -13.03 18.60 -23.91
C ASN A 52 -14.36 19.09 -23.30
N ASN A 53 -14.52 20.41 -23.18
CA ASN A 53 -15.72 21.04 -22.63
C ASN A 53 -16.54 21.83 -23.66
N ARG A 54 -16.36 21.58 -24.97
CA ARG A 54 -17.01 22.31 -26.04
C ARG A 54 -18.55 22.35 -25.91
N ALA A 55 -19.16 21.30 -25.38
CA ALA A 55 -20.61 21.25 -25.16
C ALA A 55 -21.08 22.22 -24.04
N ARG A 56 -20.22 22.49 -23.06
CA ARG A 56 -20.51 23.40 -21.92
C ARG A 56 -20.09 24.84 -22.21
N LEU A 57 -19.06 25.01 -23.03
CA LEU A 57 -18.52 26.31 -23.42
C LEU A 57 -19.06 26.74 -24.77
N LYS A 58 -19.84 27.82 -24.82
CA LYS A 58 -20.36 28.40 -26.08
C LYS A 58 -19.27 29.16 -26.87
N LYS A 59 -18.25 29.65 -26.19
CA LYS A 59 -17.11 30.41 -26.71
C LYS A 59 -15.83 29.97 -26.03
N THR A 60 -14.68 30.30 -26.60
CA THR A 60 -13.37 30.12 -25.98
C THR A 60 -13.28 30.98 -24.71
N LEU A 61 -12.56 30.48 -23.68
CA LEU A 61 -12.34 31.19 -22.42
C LEU A 61 -11.60 32.53 -22.66
N THR A 62 -12.10 33.60 -22.06
CA THR A 62 -11.41 34.88 -22.04
C THR A 62 -10.12 34.80 -21.24
N VAL A 63 -9.30 35.83 -21.32
CA VAL A 63 -8.07 35.92 -20.50
C VAL A 63 -8.42 35.93 -19.01
N THR A 64 -9.49 36.63 -18.61
CA THR A 64 -9.96 36.71 -17.22
C THR A 64 -10.42 35.33 -16.74
N GLU A 65 -11.26 34.66 -17.50
CA GLU A 65 -11.77 33.32 -17.18
C GLU A 65 -10.63 32.30 -17.07
N PHE A 66 -9.70 32.29 -18.02
CA PHE A 66 -8.57 31.38 -17.96
C PHE A 66 -7.59 31.68 -16.83
N ASN A 67 -7.44 32.95 -16.42
CA ASN A 67 -6.66 33.30 -15.23
C ASN A 67 -7.26 32.75 -13.94
N GLN A 68 -8.59 32.60 -13.84
CA GLN A 68 -9.22 31.89 -12.71
C GLN A 68 -8.79 30.41 -12.71
N VAL A 69 -8.82 29.75 -13.86
CA VAL A 69 -8.34 28.36 -14.00
C VAL A 69 -6.87 28.23 -13.58
N LYS A 70 -5.99 29.13 -14.09
CA LYS A 70 -4.58 29.18 -13.69
C LYS A 70 -4.41 29.32 -12.16
N LYS A 71 -5.21 30.20 -11.55
CA LYS A 71 -5.17 30.43 -10.10
C LYS A 71 -5.57 29.21 -9.30
N ILE A 72 -6.64 28.51 -9.72
CA ILE A 72 -7.11 27.28 -9.04
C ILE A 72 -5.99 26.23 -9.04
N ILE A 73 -5.39 25.94 -10.20
CA ILE A 73 -4.32 24.94 -10.31
C ILE A 73 -3.05 25.40 -9.58
N SER A 74 -2.67 26.67 -9.68
CA SER A 74 -1.46 27.21 -9.03
C SER A 74 -1.56 27.28 -7.51
N ASN A 75 -2.76 27.29 -6.96
CA ASN A 75 -3.00 27.25 -5.51
C ASN A 75 -2.92 25.83 -4.91
N ILE A 76 -2.77 24.80 -5.74
CA ILE A 76 -2.49 23.44 -5.26
C ILE A 76 -1.08 23.44 -4.65
N ASP A 77 -1.00 23.29 -3.34
CA ASP A 77 0.20 23.50 -2.55
C ASP A 77 0.97 22.22 -2.21
N THR A 78 0.29 21.07 -2.27
CA THR A 78 0.88 19.77 -1.94
C THR A 78 0.55 18.70 -2.99
N PRO A 79 1.43 17.67 -3.16
CA PRO A 79 1.11 16.53 -4.01
C PRO A 79 -0.17 15.79 -3.59
N TYR A 80 -0.53 15.83 -2.30
CA TYR A 80 -1.79 15.25 -1.81
C TYR A 80 -3.00 16.00 -2.37
N HIS A 81 -3.03 17.33 -2.28
CA HIS A 81 -4.11 18.14 -2.84
C HIS A 81 -4.17 18.05 -4.38
N ALA A 82 -3.00 17.90 -5.03
CA ALA A 82 -2.96 17.60 -6.46
C ALA A 82 -3.61 16.25 -6.80
N GLY A 83 -3.31 15.21 -6.01
CA GLY A 83 -3.94 13.91 -6.15
C GLY A 83 -5.46 13.97 -5.93
N GLN A 84 -5.93 14.72 -4.92
CA GLN A 84 -7.36 14.94 -4.71
C GLN A 84 -8.01 15.66 -5.90
N PHE A 85 -7.38 16.73 -6.39
CA PHE A 85 -7.86 17.47 -7.56
C PHE A 85 -7.98 16.56 -8.79
N LEU A 86 -6.95 15.78 -9.11
CA LEU A 86 -6.96 14.87 -10.26
C LEU A 86 -7.92 13.70 -10.10
N TYR A 87 -8.12 13.23 -8.86
CA TYR A 87 -9.09 12.18 -8.55
C TYR A 87 -10.52 12.69 -8.72
N GLY A 88 -10.79 13.92 -8.28
CA GLY A 88 -12.10 14.56 -8.33
C GLY A 88 -13.17 13.84 -7.52
N VAL A 89 -14.42 14.18 -7.80
CA VAL A 89 -15.59 13.56 -7.19
C VAL A 89 -16.06 12.40 -8.07
N ASN A 90 -16.14 11.21 -7.51
CA ASN A 90 -16.54 9.99 -8.23
C ASN A 90 -15.68 9.66 -9.47
N GLY A 91 -14.41 10.06 -9.46
CA GLY A 91 -13.48 9.81 -10.56
C GLY A 91 -13.55 10.83 -11.70
N VAL A 92 -14.25 11.95 -11.50
CA VAL A 92 -14.29 13.08 -12.44
C VAL A 92 -13.73 14.31 -11.74
N SER A 93 -12.62 14.82 -12.28
CA SER A 93 -12.01 16.08 -11.86
C SER A 93 -12.60 17.22 -12.65
N GLU A 94 -13.11 18.22 -11.96
CA GLU A 94 -13.72 19.41 -12.58
C GLU A 94 -13.16 20.70 -11.97
N ILE A 95 -13.13 21.75 -12.76
CA ILE A 95 -12.88 23.13 -12.33
C ILE A 95 -14.19 23.87 -12.37
N GLU A 96 -14.57 24.44 -11.24
CA GLU A 96 -15.70 25.34 -11.09
C GLU A 96 -15.30 26.75 -11.50
N LEU A 97 -16.07 27.37 -12.37
CA LEU A 97 -15.72 28.63 -13.02
C LEU A 97 -16.96 29.51 -13.24
N ASP A 98 -16.82 30.79 -12.92
CA ASP A 98 -17.77 31.83 -13.31
C ASP A 98 -17.32 32.48 -14.62
N LEU A 99 -18.16 32.38 -15.65
CA LEU A 99 -17.90 33.01 -16.93
C LEU A 99 -18.24 34.51 -16.89
N ASP A 100 -17.58 35.29 -17.74
CA ASP A 100 -17.85 36.73 -17.91
C ASP A 100 -19.32 37.01 -18.30
N SER A 101 -20.02 36.00 -18.83
CA SER A 101 -21.45 36.03 -19.10
C SER A 101 -22.35 35.93 -17.87
N GLY A 102 -21.79 35.68 -16.68
CA GLY A 102 -22.50 35.37 -15.44
C GLY A 102 -23.00 33.93 -15.35
N GLN A 103 -22.62 33.07 -16.29
CA GLN A 103 -22.94 31.64 -16.22
C GLN A 103 -21.91 30.91 -15.36
N HIS A 104 -22.40 30.08 -14.43
CA HIS A 104 -21.59 29.18 -13.64
C HIS A 104 -21.43 27.84 -14.38
N VAL A 105 -20.19 27.32 -14.52
CA VAL A 105 -19.89 26.10 -15.25
C VAL A 105 -18.88 25.22 -14.51
N PHE A 106 -18.98 23.91 -14.72
CA PHE A 106 -18.01 22.92 -14.29
C PHE A 106 -17.27 22.36 -15.50
N LEU A 107 -15.97 22.62 -15.58
CA LEU A 107 -15.12 22.16 -16.69
C LEU A 107 -14.41 20.88 -16.30
N THR A 108 -14.70 19.79 -17.01
CA THR A 108 -14.04 18.50 -16.80
C THR A 108 -12.57 18.57 -17.20
N VAL A 109 -11.68 18.19 -16.30
CA VAL A 109 -10.22 18.14 -16.50
C VAL A 109 -9.78 16.69 -16.71
N PHE A 110 -10.25 15.78 -15.85
CA PHE A 110 -9.98 14.33 -15.91
C PHE A 110 -11.27 13.55 -15.74
N ASP A 111 -11.37 12.43 -16.45
CA ASP A 111 -12.44 11.45 -16.26
C ASP A 111 -11.82 10.05 -16.27
N GLN A 112 -11.88 9.35 -15.13
CA GLN A 112 -11.31 8.01 -14.99
C GLN A 112 -12.00 6.95 -15.88
N ALA A 113 -13.21 7.23 -16.37
CA ALA A 113 -13.88 6.37 -17.35
C ALA A 113 -13.22 6.41 -18.73
N GLN A 114 -12.42 7.45 -19.01
CA GLN A 114 -11.75 7.68 -20.30
C GLN A 114 -10.25 7.35 -20.28
N VAL A 115 -9.80 6.53 -19.34
CA VAL A 115 -8.40 6.10 -19.29
C VAL A 115 -8.06 5.23 -20.51
N GLY A 116 -7.05 5.65 -21.27
CA GLY A 116 -6.60 4.95 -22.47
C GLY A 116 -7.49 5.17 -23.71
N GLY A 117 -8.48 6.05 -23.65
CA GLY A 117 -9.42 6.29 -24.75
C GLY A 117 -10.26 7.54 -24.55
N GLY A 118 -11.34 7.66 -25.31
CA GLY A 118 -12.23 8.82 -25.28
C GLY A 118 -11.53 10.10 -25.72
N ASN A 119 -11.76 11.20 -24.99
CA ASN A 119 -11.18 12.51 -25.27
C ASN A 119 -9.87 12.75 -24.50
N THR A 120 -9.30 11.74 -23.86
CA THR A 120 -8.04 11.90 -23.11
C THR A 120 -6.86 12.07 -24.06
N VAL A 121 -6.11 13.14 -23.88
CA VAL A 121 -4.94 13.51 -24.69
C VAL A 121 -3.67 13.18 -23.92
N TYR A 122 -2.75 12.46 -24.58
CA TYR A 122 -1.47 12.04 -24.02
C TYR A 122 -0.33 12.68 -24.80
N GLN A 123 0.48 13.51 -24.13
CA GLN A 123 1.53 14.29 -24.77
C GLN A 123 2.85 14.16 -24.01
N VAL A 124 3.94 14.30 -24.74
CA VAL A 124 5.30 14.38 -24.18
C VAL A 124 5.94 15.69 -24.60
N VAL A 125 6.57 16.36 -23.62
CA VAL A 125 7.37 17.57 -23.81
C VAL A 125 8.74 17.37 -23.18
N ASN A 126 9.72 18.13 -23.64
CA ASN A 126 11.07 18.07 -23.11
C ASN A 126 11.70 19.45 -22.97
N GLN A 127 12.75 19.51 -22.15
CA GLN A 127 13.58 20.71 -21.99
C GLN A 127 12.77 21.94 -21.60
N ILE A 128 11.75 21.75 -20.72
CA ILE A 128 10.90 22.84 -20.26
C ILE A 128 11.69 23.79 -19.37
N GLU A 129 11.78 25.03 -19.79
CA GLU A 129 12.43 26.08 -19.03
C GLU A 129 11.62 26.47 -17.80
N ARG A 130 12.29 26.48 -16.67
CA ARG A 130 11.75 26.88 -15.36
C ARG A 130 12.55 28.06 -14.81
N PRO A 131 12.02 29.27 -14.89
CA PRO A 131 12.64 30.42 -14.26
C PRO A 131 12.84 30.20 -12.76
N LYS A 132 13.85 30.83 -12.19
CA LYS A 132 14.07 30.81 -10.74
C LYS A 132 12.82 31.29 -10.00
N ILE A 133 12.44 30.60 -8.94
CA ILE A 133 11.33 30.96 -8.06
C ILE A 133 11.87 31.46 -6.72
N VAL A 134 12.98 30.88 -6.28
CA VAL A 134 13.67 31.26 -5.04
C VAL A 134 14.88 32.12 -5.37
N ASP A 135 15.03 33.26 -4.72
CA ASP A 135 16.16 34.15 -4.93
C ASP A 135 17.50 33.46 -4.64
N GLY A 136 18.51 33.78 -5.45
CA GLY A 136 19.83 33.15 -5.38
C GLY A 136 19.91 31.74 -5.97
N LYS A 137 18.83 31.22 -6.53
CA LYS A 137 18.82 29.92 -7.25
C LYS A 137 18.85 30.16 -8.77
N PRO A 138 19.43 29.22 -9.54
CA PRO A 138 19.46 29.31 -11.01
C PRO A 138 18.10 28.97 -11.61
N ASN A 139 17.92 29.35 -12.88
CA ASN A 139 16.88 28.78 -13.72
C ASN A 139 17.09 27.27 -13.84
N ARG A 140 16.02 26.53 -13.99
CA ARG A 140 16.05 25.08 -14.18
C ARG A 140 15.49 24.71 -15.56
N ARG A 141 15.75 23.50 -15.97
CA ARG A 141 15.22 22.92 -17.22
C ARG A 141 14.94 21.46 -16.95
N PHE A 142 13.71 21.05 -17.22
CA PHE A 142 13.24 19.68 -17.00
C PHE A 142 13.47 18.83 -18.23
N ASP A 143 14.02 17.63 -18.07
CA ASP A 143 14.39 16.77 -19.19
C ASP A 143 13.15 16.33 -19.98
N VAL A 144 12.34 15.42 -19.43
CA VAL A 144 11.12 14.92 -20.10
C VAL A 144 9.94 15.00 -19.15
N THR A 145 8.83 15.53 -19.64
CA THR A 145 7.57 15.58 -18.88
C THR A 145 6.43 14.97 -19.69
N LEU A 146 5.67 14.07 -19.09
CA LEU A 146 4.49 13.47 -19.68
C LEU A 146 3.25 14.22 -19.20
N LEU A 147 2.44 14.63 -20.17
CA LEU A 147 1.21 15.39 -19.95
C LEU A 147 0.00 14.49 -20.21
N ILE A 148 -0.99 14.59 -19.34
CA ILE A 148 -2.32 14.01 -19.57
C ILE A 148 -3.32 15.16 -19.58
N ASN A 149 -4.09 15.29 -20.63
CA ASN A 149 -4.98 16.43 -20.88
C ASN A 149 -4.27 17.79 -20.73
N GLY A 150 -3.00 17.86 -21.16
CA GLY A 150 -2.18 19.07 -21.12
C GLY A 150 -1.58 19.41 -19.75
N LEU A 151 -1.91 18.67 -18.67
CA LEU A 151 -1.33 18.87 -17.33
C LEU A 151 -0.11 17.96 -17.12
N PRO A 152 1.00 18.48 -16.53
CA PRO A 152 2.16 17.69 -16.14
C PRO A 152 1.81 16.66 -15.06
N ILE A 153 1.95 15.37 -15.38
CA ILE A 153 1.60 14.27 -14.45
C ILE A 153 2.84 13.45 -14.05
N ILE A 154 3.77 13.22 -14.99
CA ILE A 154 4.97 12.42 -14.75
C ILE A 154 6.19 13.23 -15.18
N GLN A 155 7.15 13.38 -14.27
CA GLN A 155 8.45 13.99 -14.56
C GLN A 155 9.52 12.91 -14.65
N ILE A 156 10.32 12.92 -15.70
CA ILE A 156 11.43 11.99 -15.92
C ILE A 156 12.72 12.81 -15.97
N GLU A 157 13.66 12.50 -15.08
CA GLU A 157 15.02 13.05 -15.10
C GLU A 157 15.99 11.99 -15.61
N LEU A 158 16.70 12.32 -16.66
CA LEU A 158 17.59 11.41 -17.38
C LEU A 158 19.05 11.58 -16.94
N LYS A 159 19.80 10.50 -16.98
CA LYS A 159 21.26 10.54 -16.83
C LYS A 159 21.90 9.50 -17.77
N LYS A 160 23.15 9.80 -18.16
CA LYS A 160 23.97 8.89 -18.97
C LYS A 160 24.17 7.54 -18.31
N ALA A 161 24.55 6.55 -19.10
CA ALA A 161 24.77 5.17 -18.66
C ALA A 161 25.78 5.02 -17.50
N MET A 162 26.73 5.94 -17.36
CA MET A 162 27.76 5.92 -16.31
C MET A 162 27.33 6.59 -15.00
N HIS A 163 26.16 7.24 -14.98
CA HIS A 163 25.64 7.93 -13.83
C HIS A 163 24.64 7.08 -13.05
N SER A 164 24.38 7.45 -11.83
CA SER A 164 23.43 6.78 -10.96
C SER A 164 22.06 7.47 -10.98
N THR A 165 20.98 6.71 -10.93
CA THR A 165 19.63 7.24 -10.69
C THR A 165 19.53 8.06 -9.38
N ASN A 166 20.47 7.87 -8.44
CA ASN A 166 20.53 8.71 -7.25
C ASN A 166 20.87 10.18 -7.54
N GLU A 167 21.53 10.47 -8.67
CA GLU A 167 21.83 11.85 -9.11
C GLU A 167 20.54 12.53 -9.59
N SER A 168 19.75 11.85 -10.42
CA SER A 168 18.41 12.33 -10.82
C SER A 168 17.51 12.57 -9.61
N LEU A 169 17.50 11.64 -8.64
CA LEU A 169 16.72 11.81 -7.41
C LEU A 169 17.20 13.00 -6.56
N ASN A 170 18.52 13.28 -6.52
CA ASN A 170 19.05 14.47 -5.85
C ASN A 170 18.60 15.75 -6.58
N GLN A 171 18.62 15.75 -7.90
CA GLN A 171 18.17 16.86 -8.73
C GLN A 171 16.67 17.14 -8.51
N MET A 172 15.83 16.11 -8.51
CA MET A 172 14.40 16.24 -8.17
C MET A 172 14.16 16.77 -6.75
N LYS A 173 14.93 16.28 -5.76
CA LYS A 173 14.91 16.83 -4.39
C LYS A 173 15.23 18.33 -4.36
N GLN A 174 16.20 18.74 -5.18
CA GLN A 174 16.57 20.15 -5.30
C GLN A 174 15.43 20.95 -5.96
N TYR A 175 14.77 20.43 -6.99
CA TYR A 175 13.61 21.07 -7.61
C TYR A 175 12.46 21.28 -6.59
N ILE A 176 12.20 20.30 -5.73
CA ILE A 176 11.22 20.42 -4.66
C ILE A 176 11.63 21.54 -3.68
N ALA A 177 12.89 21.57 -3.25
CA ALA A 177 13.42 22.59 -2.35
C ALA A 177 13.36 24.02 -2.95
N GLU A 178 13.51 24.13 -4.25
CA GLU A 178 13.44 25.37 -5.02
C GLU A 178 12.03 25.73 -5.49
N LYS A 179 11.00 24.98 -5.04
CA LYS A 179 9.58 25.15 -5.41
C LYS A 179 9.33 25.08 -6.92
N GLN A 180 10.19 24.39 -7.67
CA GLN A 180 10.05 24.28 -9.13
C GLN A 180 8.81 23.50 -9.58
N TYR A 181 8.27 22.63 -8.71
CA TYR A 181 7.00 21.93 -8.95
C TYR A 181 5.80 22.73 -8.46
N SER A 182 5.66 23.96 -8.98
CA SER A 182 4.55 24.89 -8.71
C SER A 182 3.92 25.40 -10.01
N GLY A 183 2.82 26.13 -9.92
CA GLY A 183 2.06 26.59 -11.07
C GLY A 183 1.43 25.39 -11.80
N ILE A 184 1.58 25.26 -13.11
CA ILE A 184 1.06 24.11 -13.86
C ILE A 184 1.69 22.79 -13.42
N PHE A 185 2.94 22.80 -12.89
CA PHE A 185 3.63 21.61 -12.39
C PHE A 185 3.17 21.18 -10.98
N SER A 186 2.27 21.91 -10.34
CA SER A 186 1.70 21.46 -9.07
C SER A 186 0.92 20.15 -9.18
N THR A 187 0.49 19.78 -10.38
CA THR A 187 -0.26 18.56 -10.68
C THR A 187 0.60 17.29 -10.79
N LEU A 188 1.94 17.40 -10.72
CA LEU A 188 2.84 16.25 -10.81
C LEU A 188 2.54 15.19 -9.74
N GLN A 189 2.40 13.94 -10.19
CA GLN A 189 2.11 12.78 -9.35
C GLN A 189 3.29 11.83 -9.22
N ILE A 190 4.04 11.62 -10.29
CA ILE A 190 5.11 10.62 -10.34
C ILE A 190 6.42 11.26 -10.77
N LEU A 191 7.49 10.89 -10.06
CA LEU A 191 8.87 11.25 -10.36
C LEU A 191 9.62 9.99 -10.80
N ILE A 192 10.33 10.06 -11.93
CA ILE A 192 11.10 8.95 -12.50
C ILE A 192 12.54 9.38 -12.72
N ALA A 193 13.46 8.66 -12.09
CA ALA A 193 14.90 8.75 -12.32
C ALA A 193 15.30 7.64 -13.30
N MET A 194 15.85 8.00 -14.47
CA MET A 194 16.10 7.03 -15.53
C MET A 194 17.54 7.15 -16.09
N THR A 195 18.21 6.00 -16.15
CA THR A 195 19.38 5.77 -16.99
C THR A 195 19.07 4.65 -17.98
N PRO A 196 19.90 4.37 -18.98
CA PRO A 196 19.66 3.24 -19.88
C PRO A 196 19.51 1.88 -19.18
N PHE A 197 20.08 1.71 -17.97
CA PHE A 197 20.19 0.42 -17.28
C PHE A 197 19.69 0.40 -15.83
N ASP A 198 19.15 1.51 -15.33
CA ASP A 198 18.50 1.57 -14.02
C ASP A 198 17.40 2.63 -14.05
N ILE A 199 16.21 2.24 -13.67
CA ILE A 199 15.04 3.12 -13.64
C ILE A 199 14.36 2.96 -12.28
N ARG A 200 14.16 4.09 -11.61
CA ARG A 200 13.43 4.15 -10.35
C ARG A 200 12.32 5.17 -10.44
N TYR A 201 11.20 4.84 -9.83
CA TYR A 201 10.06 5.74 -9.74
C TYR A 201 9.57 5.87 -8.30
N MET A 202 8.98 7.00 -8.00
CA MET A 202 8.35 7.30 -6.72
C MET A 202 7.18 8.26 -6.90
N ALA A 203 6.28 8.31 -5.94
CA ALA A 203 5.28 9.36 -5.88
C ALA A 203 5.95 10.71 -5.62
N ASN A 204 5.39 11.80 -6.18
CA ASN A 204 5.81 13.16 -5.83
C ASN A 204 5.57 13.40 -4.33
N THR A 205 6.37 14.26 -3.72
CA THR A 205 6.35 14.43 -2.26
C THR A 205 6.84 15.81 -1.84
N THR A 206 6.63 16.16 -0.58
CA THR A 206 7.20 17.37 0.00
C THR A 206 8.67 17.19 0.36
N LEU A 207 9.42 18.27 0.50
CA LEU A 207 10.83 18.22 0.90
C LEU A 207 11.05 17.48 2.22
N LYS A 208 10.17 17.69 3.18
CA LYS A 208 10.22 17.05 4.51
C LYS A 208 10.07 15.52 4.43
N SER A 209 9.26 15.05 3.50
CA SER A 209 8.94 13.62 3.33
C SER A 209 9.79 12.94 2.25
N PHE A 210 10.69 13.68 1.58
CA PHE A 210 11.51 13.11 0.52
C PHE A 210 12.51 12.09 1.06
N ASN A 211 12.35 10.84 0.62
CA ASN A 211 13.26 9.75 0.97
C ASN A 211 13.50 8.86 -0.26
N LYS A 212 14.76 8.75 -0.67
CA LYS A 212 15.18 7.91 -1.80
C LYS A 212 14.86 6.42 -1.64
N ALA A 213 14.67 5.95 -0.40
CA ALA A 213 14.25 4.57 -0.13
C ALA A 213 12.85 4.26 -0.67
N PHE A 214 12.04 5.29 -0.95
CA PHE A 214 10.74 5.14 -1.57
C PHE A 214 10.78 5.19 -3.11
N ALA A 215 11.95 5.37 -3.71
CA ALA A 215 12.15 5.21 -5.14
C ALA A 215 12.56 3.75 -5.43
N PHE A 216 11.74 3.02 -6.14
CA PHE A 216 11.90 1.59 -6.41
C PHE A 216 11.85 1.28 -7.90
N ASN A 217 12.45 0.13 -8.28
CA ASN A 217 12.40 -0.36 -9.64
C ASN A 217 11.04 -1.01 -9.92
N TRP A 218 10.57 -0.95 -11.17
CA TRP A 218 9.54 -1.86 -11.62
C TRP A 218 10.07 -3.28 -11.65
N GLN A 219 9.19 -4.28 -11.49
CA GLN A 219 9.57 -5.70 -11.47
C GLN A 219 8.79 -6.47 -12.54
N ASN A 220 9.38 -7.52 -13.04
CA ASN A 220 8.67 -8.47 -13.88
C ASN A 220 7.68 -9.27 -13.04
N GLU A 221 6.49 -9.49 -13.57
CA GLU A 221 5.43 -10.21 -12.86
C GLU A 221 5.77 -11.69 -12.62
N GLU A 222 6.47 -12.31 -13.57
CA GLU A 222 6.76 -13.76 -13.55
C GLU A 222 7.84 -14.15 -12.54
N ASN A 223 8.85 -13.32 -12.34
CA ASN A 223 10.05 -13.68 -11.59
C ASN A 223 10.46 -12.65 -10.52
N ALA A 224 9.68 -11.59 -10.33
CA ALA A 224 9.92 -10.49 -9.40
C ALA A 224 11.29 -9.78 -9.58
N LYS A 225 12.01 -10.03 -10.69
CA LYS A 225 13.29 -9.37 -10.94
C LYS A 225 13.10 -7.92 -11.37
N PRO A 226 13.96 -6.99 -10.90
CA PRO A 226 13.92 -5.61 -11.32
C PRO A 226 14.07 -5.44 -12.84
N VAL A 227 13.23 -4.62 -13.43
CA VAL A 227 13.33 -4.20 -14.83
C VAL A 227 14.45 -3.18 -14.93
N ARG A 228 15.53 -3.54 -15.64
CA ARG A 228 16.75 -2.73 -15.77
C ARG A 228 16.87 -2.01 -17.11
N SER A 229 16.09 -2.40 -18.11
CA SER A 229 16.06 -1.76 -19.42
C SER A 229 15.02 -0.65 -19.45
N TRP A 230 15.43 0.56 -19.86
CA TRP A 230 14.50 1.68 -20.02
C TRP A 230 13.40 1.40 -21.06
N LYS A 231 13.69 0.65 -22.14
CA LYS A 231 12.67 0.25 -23.13
C LYS A 231 11.62 -0.66 -22.51
N THR A 232 12.06 -1.71 -21.82
CA THR A 232 11.14 -2.62 -21.12
C THR A 232 10.34 -1.90 -20.04
N PHE A 233 10.94 -0.93 -19.34
CA PHE A 233 10.22 -0.09 -18.39
C PHE A 233 9.17 0.77 -19.11
N SER A 234 9.53 1.39 -20.23
CA SER A 234 8.58 2.18 -21.04
C SER A 234 7.40 1.34 -21.51
N ASP A 235 7.64 0.13 -22.01
CA ASP A 235 6.58 -0.80 -22.45
C ASP A 235 5.62 -1.15 -21.31
N LYS A 236 6.15 -1.43 -20.12
CA LYS A 236 5.36 -1.92 -18.98
C LYS A 236 4.70 -0.81 -18.16
N VAL A 237 5.30 0.37 -18.11
CA VAL A 237 4.91 1.45 -17.16
C VAL A 237 4.49 2.73 -17.86
N LEU A 238 5.18 3.11 -18.95
CA LEU A 238 4.90 4.37 -19.66
C LEU A 238 3.97 4.19 -20.86
N SER A 239 3.61 2.94 -21.19
CA SER A 239 2.57 2.68 -22.18
C SER A 239 1.19 3.07 -21.65
N ILE A 240 0.29 3.44 -22.59
CA ILE A 240 -1.10 3.74 -22.26
C ILE A 240 -1.91 2.44 -22.37
N PRO A 241 -2.77 2.08 -21.40
CA PRO A 241 -3.26 2.93 -20.31
C PRO A 241 -2.42 2.92 -19.01
N MET A 242 -1.35 2.13 -18.91
CA MET A 242 -0.65 1.87 -17.64
C MET A 242 -0.07 3.14 -17.01
N ALA A 243 0.50 4.06 -17.80
CA ALA A 243 1.03 5.32 -17.28
C ALA A 243 -0.06 6.16 -16.58
N HIS A 244 -1.24 6.23 -17.18
CA HIS A 244 -2.38 6.92 -16.59
C HIS A 244 -2.90 6.19 -15.34
N ASP A 245 -3.05 4.87 -15.42
CA ASP A 245 -3.50 4.05 -14.28
C ASP A 245 -2.54 4.17 -13.09
N LEU A 246 -1.21 4.20 -13.34
CA LEU A 246 -0.23 4.34 -12.26
C LEU A 246 -0.35 5.69 -11.55
N ALA A 247 -0.61 6.75 -12.30
CA ALA A 247 -0.78 8.10 -11.76
C ALA A 247 -2.14 8.33 -11.08
N THR A 248 -3.13 7.48 -11.30
CA THR A 248 -4.50 7.61 -10.79
C THR A 248 -4.98 6.38 -10.03
N ARG A 249 -5.31 5.29 -10.72
CA ARG A 249 -5.87 4.06 -10.11
C ARG A 249 -4.94 3.41 -9.10
N TYR A 250 -3.63 3.39 -9.39
CA TYR A 250 -2.61 2.81 -8.53
C TYR A 250 -1.88 3.84 -7.66
N MET A 251 -2.43 5.05 -7.57
CA MET A 251 -2.04 6.06 -6.58
C MET A 251 -2.97 5.97 -5.36
N VAL A 252 -2.41 5.99 -4.16
CA VAL A 252 -3.14 6.03 -2.90
C VAL A 252 -2.96 7.40 -2.29
N LEU A 253 -4.06 8.08 -2.02
CA LEU A 253 -4.10 9.35 -1.30
C LEU A 253 -4.17 9.04 0.19
N ASP A 254 -3.11 9.33 0.93
CA ASP A 254 -3.08 9.13 2.38
C ASP A 254 -3.38 10.45 3.08
N GLY A 255 -4.61 10.62 3.52
CA GLY A 255 -5.10 11.78 4.26
C GLY A 255 -4.89 11.69 5.77
N THR A 256 -3.92 10.89 6.25
CA THR A 256 -3.59 10.86 7.68
C THR A 256 -3.23 12.26 8.16
N LYS A 257 -4.01 12.76 9.13
CA LYS A 257 -3.90 14.14 9.65
C LYS A 257 -2.46 14.49 10.01
N ASN A 258 -1.98 15.64 9.50
CA ASN A 258 -0.62 16.17 9.62
C ASN A 258 0.48 15.30 8.96
N LYS A 259 0.11 14.32 8.13
CA LYS A 259 1.02 13.43 7.40
C LYS A 259 0.50 13.14 6.00
N GLU A 260 -0.33 14.05 5.48
CA GLU A 260 -0.96 13.91 4.18
C GLU A 260 0.11 13.67 3.09
N SER A 261 -0.12 12.67 2.27
CA SER A 261 0.84 12.26 1.23
C SER A 261 0.18 11.43 0.14
N ILE A 262 0.85 11.30 -0.99
CA ILE A 262 0.49 10.32 -2.01
C ILE A 262 1.48 9.16 -2.02
N LYS A 263 1.00 7.97 -2.33
CA LYS A 263 1.80 6.74 -2.40
C LYS A 263 1.50 6.03 -3.71
N VAL A 264 2.50 5.89 -4.56
CA VAL A 264 2.38 5.06 -5.75
C VAL A 264 2.56 3.59 -5.36
N MET A 265 1.67 2.72 -5.85
CA MET A 265 1.75 1.29 -5.57
C MET A 265 3.01 0.67 -6.17
N ARG A 266 3.59 -0.28 -5.42
CA ARG A 266 4.71 -1.09 -5.89
C ARG A 266 4.24 -2.15 -6.89
N PRO A 267 5.12 -2.67 -7.76
CA PRO A 267 4.74 -3.60 -8.82
C PRO A 267 3.94 -4.80 -8.33
N TYR A 268 4.40 -5.48 -7.27
CA TYR A 268 3.71 -6.64 -6.71
C TYR A 268 2.30 -6.29 -6.18
N GLN A 269 2.10 -5.08 -5.66
CA GLN A 269 0.77 -4.60 -5.23
C GLN A 269 -0.16 -4.38 -6.42
N VAL A 270 0.38 -3.80 -7.50
CA VAL A 270 -0.37 -3.62 -8.76
C VAL A 270 -0.77 -4.96 -9.34
N TYR A 271 0.16 -5.92 -9.43
CA TYR A 271 -0.13 -7.26 -9.97
C TYR A 271 -1.16 -8.00 -9.13
N ALA A 272 -1.00 -8.00 -7.80
CA ALA A 272 -1.98 -8.60 -6.90
C ALA A 272 -3.38 -8.01 -7.10
N THR A 273 -3.48 -6.67 -7.13
CA THR A 273 -4.75 -5.97 -7.34
C THR A 273 -5.37 -6.30 -8.69
N LYS A 274 -4.58 -6.30 -9.79
CA LYS A 274 -5.08 -6.66 -11.12
C LYS A 274 -5.63 -8.07 -11.16
N ARG A 275 -4.92 -9.05 -10.62
CA ARG A 275 -5.35 -10.46 -10.59
C ARG A 275 -6.65 -10.64 -9.82
N VAL A 276 -6.80 -9.96 -8.68
CA VAL A 276 -8.07 -9.99 -7.93
C VAL A 276 -9.20 -9.37 -8.74
N LEU A 277 -8.99 -8.17 -9.28
CA LEU A 277 -10.03 -7.49 -10.08
C LEU A 277 -10.44 -8.30 -11.31
N ASP A 278 -9.51 -8.99 -11.97
CA ASP A 278 -9.80 -9.84 -13.12
C ASP A 278 -10.63 -11.07 -12.71
N LYS A 279 -10.38 -11.63 -11.54
CA LYS A 279 -11.22 -12.70 -10.97
C LYS A 279 -12.62 -12.19 -10.64
N VAL A 280 -12.73 -11.03 -9.96
CA VAL A 280 -14.02 -10.44 -9.59
C VAL A 280 -14.86 -10.09 -10.82
N ARG A 281 -14.25 -9.51 -11.88
CA ARG A 281 -14.98 -9.19 -13.12
C ARG A 281 -15.58 -10.39 -13.80
N LYS A 282 -14.89 -11.54 -13.75
CA LYS A 282 -15.32 -12.79 -14.39
C LYS A 282 -16.23 -13.65 -13.50
N HIS A 283 -16.37 -13.29 -12.22
CA HIS A 283 -17.14 -14.05 -11.26
C HIS A 283 -18.64 -13.90 -11.49
N ASP A 284 -19.32 -15.02 -11.58
CA ASP A 284 -20.79 -15.09 -11.62
C ASP A 284 -21.32 -15.38 -10.21
N PHE A 285 -21.85 -14.34 -9.55
CA PHE A 285 -22.40 -14.45 -8.20
C PHE A 285 -23.60 -15.40 -8.07
N SER A 286 -24.15 -15.88 -9.17
CA SER A 286 -25.31 -16.78 -9.16
C SER A 286 -24.92 -18.26 -9.24
N TYR A 287 -23.77 -18.58 -9.84
CA TYR A 287 -23.37 -19.93 -10.17
C TYR A 287 -22.04 -20.38 -9.58
N ASP A 288 -21.11 -19.46 -9.33
CA ASP A 288 -19.77 -19.79 -8.83
C ASP A 288 -19.77 -20.09 -7.32
N ASP A 289 -18.78 -20.86 -6.86
CA ASP A 289 -18.65 -21.26 -5.45
C ASP A 289 -18.16 -20.13 -4.52
N GLY A 290 -17.93 -18.94 -5.06
CA GLY A 290 -17.47 -17.76 -4.34
C GLY A 290 -15.99 -17.77 -3.96
N LYS A 291 -15.23 -18.80 -4.25
CA LYS A 291 -13.79 -18.90 -3.92
C LYS A 291 -12.95 -18.22 -4.99
N LEU A 292 -12.65 -16.94 -4.83
CA LEU A 292 -11.85 -16.21 -5.82
C LEU A 292 -10.36 -16.48 -5.71
N GLY A 293 -9.84 -16.75 -4.50
CA GLY A 293 -8.44 -17.02 -4.24
C GLY A 293 -7.89 -16.27 -3.02
N TYR A 294 -6.57 -16.29 -2.87
CA TYR A 294 -5.90 -15.54 -1.81
C TYR A 294 -4.59 -14.88 -2.26
N ILE A 295 -4.20 -13.85 -1.52
CA ILE A 295 -2.96 -13.09 -1.68
C ILE A 295 -2.04 -13.41 -0.51
N TRP A 296 -0.83 -13.88 -0.82
CA TRP A 296 0.22 -14.13 0.15
C TRP A 296 1.23 -12.99 0.12
N HIS A 297 1.03 -11.99 0.97
CA HIS A 297 1.95 -10.88 1.14
C HIS A 297 2.49 -10.85 2.57
N THR A 298 3.82 -10.86 2.74
CA THR A 298 4.46 -10.88 4.06
C THR A 298 4.11 -9.63 4.89
N THR A 299 4.30 -9.71 6.18
CA THR A 299 4.13 -8.56 7.09
C THR A 299 5.11 -7.45 6.69
N GLY A 300 4.67 -6.18 6.78
CA GLY A 300 5.46 -5.02 6.36
C GLY A 300 5.45 -4.74 4.84
N SER A 301 4.83 -5.59 4.01
CA SER A 301 4.73 -5.39 2.56
C SER A 301 3.67 -4.36 2.13
N GLY A 302 2.91 -3.79 3.07
CA GLY A 302 1.81 -2.86 2.76
C GLY A 302 0.51 -3.56 2.35
N LYS A 303 0.18 -4.72 2.95
CA LYS A 303 -1.09 -5.42 2.74
C LYS A 303 -2.31 -4.50 2.85
N THR A 304 -2.33 -3.60 3.84
CA THR A 304 -3.43 -2.65 4.05
C THR A 304 -3.65 -1.74 2.84
N ILE A 305 -2.58 -1.25 2.21
CA ILE A 305 -2.67 -0.44 0.98
C ILE A 305 -3.21 -1.30 -0.16
N THR A 306 -2.69 -2.52 -0.33
CA THR A 306 -3.09 -3.41 -1.42
C THR A 306 -4.56 -3.81 -1.28
N SER A 307 -4.99 -4.23 -0.09
CA SER A 307 -6.36 -4.65 0.19
C SER A 307 -7.36 -3.49 0.09
N PHE A 308 -6.98 -2.29 0.60
CA PHE A 308 -7.78 -1.08 0.41
C PHE A 308 -7.98 -0.77 -1.07
N LYS A 309 -6.89 -0.74 -1.84
CA LYS A 309 -6.97 -0.39 -3.28
C LYS A 309 -7.77 -1.43 -4.07
N THR A 310 -7.63 -2.69 -3.71
CA THR A 310 -8.49 -3.77 -4.26
C THR A 310 -9.96 -3.54 -3.91
N ALA A 311 -10.28 -3.27 -2.64
CA ALA A 311 -11.64 -2.97 -2.20
C ALA A 311 -12.23 -1.76 -2.93
N TRP A 312 -11.43 -0.69 -3.01
CA TRP A 312 -11.79 0.55 -3.67
C TRP A 312 -12.11 0.37 -5.16
N LEU A 313 -11.26 -0.33 -5.89
CA LEU A 313 -11.46 -0.58 -7.32
C LEU A 313 -12.57 -1.61 -7.58
N ALA A 314 -12.67 -2.65 -6.74
CA ALA A 314 -13.72 -3.65 -6.83
C ALA A 314 -15.12 -3.04 -6.58
N SER A 315 -15.25 -2.12 -5.62
CA SER A 315 -16.52 -1.44 -5.34
C SER A 315 -17.07 -0.60 -6.51
N ARG A 316 -16.28 -0.41 -7.55
CA ARG A 316 -16.65 0.32 -8.78
C ARG A 316 -16.91 -0.60 -9.96
N LEU A 317 -16.80 -1.90 -9.79
CA LEU A 317 -17.15 -2.87 -10.83
C LEU A 317 -18.69 -2.98 -10.93
N PRO A 318 -19.24 -3.07 -12.14
CA PRO A 318 -20.69 -3.07 -12.34
C PRO A 318 -21.38 -4.31 -11.76
N ASN A 319 -20.64 -5.41 -11.55
CA ASN A 319 -21.14 -6.65 -10.98
C ASN A 319 -20.94 -6.77 -9.47
N VAL A 320 -20.48 -5.71 -8.77
CA VAL A 320 -20.28 -5.69 -7.32
C VAL A 320 -21.12 -4.59 -6.70
N ASP A 321 -22.03 -4.95 -5.82
CA ASP A 321 -22.90 -3.99 -5.10
C ASP A 321 -22.23 -3.47 -3.83
N LYS A 322 -21.54 -4.36 -3.08
CA LYS A 322 -20.88 -4.01 -1.81
C LYS A 322 -19.56 -4.75 -1.64
N VAL A 323 -18.61 -4.10 -0.98
CA VAL A 323 -17.38 -4.72 -0.51
C VAL A 323 -17.34 -4.71 1.01
N ILE A 324 -17.18 -5.88 1.61
CA ILE A 324 -17.07 -6.02 3.07
C ILE A 324 -15.66 -6.48 3.42
N PHE A 325 -14.96 -5.66 4.20
CA PHE A 325 -13.65 -5.99 4.72
C PHE A 325 -13.79 -6.59 6.11
N LEU A 326 -13.44 -7.87 6.25
CA LEU A 326 -13.49 -8.61 7.50
C LEU A 326 -12.14 -8.61 8.19
N VAL A 327 -12.10 -8.09 9.41
CA VAL A 327 -10.91 -8.05 10.27
C VAL A 327 -11.06 -9.10 11.36
N ASP A 328 -9.96 -9.81 11.65
CA ASP A 328 -9.93 -10.88 12.66
C ASP A 328 -10.22 -10.37 14.08
N ARG A 329 -9.62 -9.23 14.49
CA ARG A 329 -9.70 -8.73 15.89
C ARG A 329 -10.42 -7.38 15.95
N ILE A 330 -11.24 -7.21 16.99
CA ILE A 330 -11.96 -5.95 17.25
C ILE A 330 -10.99 -4.77 17.38
N ALA A 331 -9.87 -4.95 18.07
CA ALA A 331 -8.85 -3.91 18.22
C ALA A 331 -8.23 -3.50 16.86
N LEU A 332 -8.02 -4.46 15.94
CA LEU A 332 -7.51 -4.19 14.59
C LEU A 332 -8.57 -3.56 13.69
N THR A 333 -9.87 -3.75 13.99
CA THR A 333 -10.95 -3.18 13.19
C THR A 333 -10.86 -1.65 13.15
N ASN A 334 -10.65 -1.01 14.30
CA ASN A 334 -10.56 0.45 14.37
C ASN A 334 -9.32 0.96 13.62
N GLN A 335 -8.15 0.35 13.85
CA GLN A 335 -6.92 0.72 13.15
C GLN A 335 -7.02 0.56 11.62
N THR A 336 -7.63 -0.53 11.16
CA THR A 336 -7.83 -0.78 9.73
C THR A 336 -8.86 0.19 9.15
N ALA A 337 -9.95 0.46 9.88
CA ALA A 337 -10.97 1.42 9.45
C ALA A 337 -10.40 2.84 9.38
N ASP A 338 -9.56 3.24 10.33
CA ASP A 338 -8.88 4.54 10.33
C ASP A 338 -7.92 4.66 9.13
N ALA A 339 -7.13 3.61 8.85
CA ALA A 339 -6.27 3.57 7.68
C ALA A 339 -7.07 3.64 6.37
N TYR A 340 -8.18 2.88 6.26
CA TYR A 340 -9.02 2.89 5.08
C TYR A 340 -9.72 4.24 4.87
N ARG A 341 -10.19 4.88 5.95
CA ARG A 341 -10.73 6.25 5.87
C ARG A 341 -9.69 7.26 5.46
N ALA A 342 -8.46 7.14 5.98
CA ALA A 342 -7.35 7.99 5.57
C ALA A 342 -7.00 7.83 4.08
N TYR A 343 -7.16 6.62 3.52
CA TYR A 343 -6.91 6.34 2.10
C TYR A 343 -8.10 6.66 1.19
N ASP A 344 -9.25 7.01 1.75
CA ASP A 344 -10.45 7.36 0.98
C ASP A 344 -10.32 8.77 0.39
N PRO A 345 -10.12 8.91 -0.93
CA PRO A 345 -9.89 10.20 -1.54
C PRO A 345 -11.10 11.15 -1.43
N VAL A 346 -12.30 10.61 -1.21
CA VAL A 346 -13.52 11.41 -1.08
C VAL A 346 -13.71 11.97 0.32
N ALA A 347 -13.16 11.31 1.35
CA ALA A 347 -13.30 11.74 2.75
C ALA A 347 -12.68 13.11 3.06
N GLY A 348 -11.76 13.60 2.21
CA GLY A 348 -11.11 14.90 2.35
C GLY A 348 -11.85 16.08 1.69
N PHE A 349 -12.94 15.83 0.94
CA PHE A 349 -13.71 16.91 0.31
C PHE A 349 -14.74 17.50 1.29
N GLU A 350 -14.80 18.82 1.32
CA GLU A 350 -15.73 19.56 2.17
C GLU A 350 -17.19 19.13 1.93
N GLY A 351 -17.90 18.79 3.01
CA GLY A 351 -19.29 18.34 2.94
C GLY A 351 -19.53 16.93 2.38
N LYS A 352 -18.46 16.15 2.09
CA LYS A 352 -18.57 14.77 1.61
C LYS A 352 -18.23 13.78 2.72
N THR A 353 -19.12 12.80 2.91
CA THR A 353 -18.79 11.59 3.66
C THR A 353 -18.08 10.62 2.72
N GLY A 354 -16.91 10.08 3.13
CA GLY A 354 -16.21 9.08 2.35
C GLY A 354 -17.04 7.81 2.12
N VAL A 355 -16.58 6.95 1.22
CA VAL A 355 -17.24 5.67 0.90
C VAL A 355 -16.90 4.56 1.88
N VAL A 356 -15.87 4.74 2.70
CA VAL A 356 -15.46 3.79 3.75
C VAL A 356 -16.26 4.04 5.01
N SER A 357 -16.93 3.00 5.50
CA SER A 357 -17.64 3.01 6.77
C SER A 357 -17.18 1.87 7.68
N ASP A 358 -16.92 2.16 8.95
CA ASP A 358 -16.74 1.16 10.00
C ASP A 358 -18.08 0.83 10.66
N THR A 359 -18.11 -0.17 11.52
CA THR A 359 -19.30 -0.59 12.23
C THR A 359 -19.12 -0.45 13.74
N ALA A 360 -19.89 0.44 14.36
CA ALA A 360 -19.86 0.62 15.80
C ALA A 360 -20.40 -0.63 16.52
N ASN A 361 -21.55 -1.13 16.08
CA ASN A 361 -22.23 -2.29 16.65
C ASN A 361 -22.99 -3.08 15.56
N ILE A 362 -23.69 -4.15 15.96
CA ILE A 362 -24.41 -5.02 15.03
C ILE A 362 -25.60 -4.30 14.37
N SER A 363 -26.28 -3.41 15.07
CA SER A 363 -27.42 -2.65 14.51
C SER A 363 -26.93 -1.64 13.46
N ASP A 364 -25.77 -1.02 13.68
CA ASP A 364 -25.14 -0.15 12.70
C ASP A 364 -24.67 -0.94 11.47
N LEU A 365 -24.09 -2.13 11.66
CA LEU A 365 -23.75 -3.06 10.58
C LEU A 365 -24.99 -3.41 9.75
N GLN A 366 -26.10 -3.81 10.41
CA GLN A 366 -27.37 -4.11 9.75
C GLN A 366 -27.85 -2.93 8.91
N ARG A 367 -27.88 -1.72 9.49
CA ARG A 367 -28.28 -0.51 8.79
C ARG A 367 -27.44 -0.27 7.53
N LYS A 368 -26.12 -0.39 7.61
CA LYS A 368 -25.19 -0.17 6.49
C LYS A 368 -25.29 -1.23 5.40
N LEU A 369 -25.60 -2.47 5.78
CA LEU A 369 -25.83 -3.54 4.82
C LEU A 369 -27.15 -3.37 4.04
N THR A 370 -28.19 -2.81 4.69
CA THR A 370 -29.53 -2.67 4.08
C THR A 370 -29.72 -1.36 3.30
N ILE A 371 -28.90 -0.34 3.53
CA ILE A 371 -28.98 0.91 2.76
C ILE A 371 -28.47 0.65 1.34
N LYS A 372 -29.31 0.97 0.36
CA LYS A 372 -28.87 1.09 -1.04
C LYS A 372 -28.07 2.38 -1.17
N SER A 373 -26.78 2.27 -1.14
CA SER A 373 -25.84 3.38 -1.35
C SER A 373 -24.86 2.97 -2.43
N ASP A 374 -24.61 3.88 -3.34
CA ASP A 374 -23.60 3.68 -4.37
C ASP A 374 -22.22 3.52 -3.72
N LYS A 375 -21.64 2.30 -3.81
CA LYS A 375 -20.22 2.03 -3.57
C LYS A 375 -19.76 2.12 -2.11
N ASN A 376 -20.39 1.37 -1.22
CA ASN A 376 -19.97 1.26 0.17
C ASN A 376 -18.88 0.19 0.38
N ILE A 377 -17.78 0.60 0.96
CA ILE A 377 -16.80 -0.29 1.57
C ILE A 377 -17.09 -0.34 3.07
N ILE A 378 -17.48 -1.48 3.58
CA ILE A 378 -17.82 -1.68 4.99
C ILE A 378 -16.69 -2.43 5.69
N VAL A 379 -16.07 -1.82 6.71
CA VAL A 379 -15.07 -2.46 7.56
C VAL A 379 -15.75 -2.98 8.82
N THR A 380 -15.64 -4.28 9.09
CA THR A 380 -16.24 -4.91 10.28
C THR A 380 -15.41 -6.09 10.76
N SER A 381 -15.63 -6.52 12.02
CA SER A 381 -14.97 -7.73 12.52
C SER A 381 -15.76 -8.98 12.14
N ILE A 382 -15.06 -10.11 12.02
CA ILE A 382 -15.66 -11.42 11.77
C ILE A 382 -16.70 -11.76 12.85
N GLN A 383 -16.43 -11.40 14.13
CA GLN A 383 -17.34 -11.64 15.25
C GLN A 383 -18.67 -10.87 15.11
N LYS A 384 -18.59 -9.57 14.71
CA LYS A 384 -19.82 -8.77 14.51
C LYS A 384 -20.64 -9.33 13.35
N MET A 385 -19.98 -9.70 12.26
CA MET A 385 -20.66 -10.23 11.08
C MET A 385 -21.28 -11.59 11.37
N SER A 386 -20.57 -12.52 12.03
CA SER A 386 -21.10 -13.82 12.42
C SER A 386 -22.32 -13.67 13.35
N ARG A 387 -22.23 -12.81 14.38
CA ARG A 387 -23.36 -12.54 15.27
C ARG A 387 -24.56 -11.91 14.56
N TYR A 388 -24.32 -11.12 13.52
CA TYR A 388 -25.41 -10.54 12.72
C TYR A 388 -26.16 -11.61 11.92
N VAL A 389 -25.44 -12.47 11.20
CA VAL A 389 -26.06 -13.52 10.37
C VAL A 389 -26.73 -14.62 11.21
N SER A 390 -26.31 -14.80 12.48
CA SER A 390 -26.92 -15.77 13.39
C SER A 390 -28.20 -15.27 14.08
N ARG A 391 -28.64 -14.03 13.84
CA ARG A 391 -29.89 -13.52 14.42
C ARG A 391 -31.09 -14.10 13.72
N GLN A 392 -32.17 -14.41 14.49
CA GLN A 392 -33.45 -14.81 13.92
C GLN A 392 -34.06 -13.77 12.96
N SER A 393 -33.73 -12.50 13.17
CA SER A 393 -34.15 -11.39 12.31
C SER A 393 -33.31 -11.18 11.05
N PHE A 394 -32.29 -12.00 10.84
CA PHE A 394 -31.47 -11.92 9.63
C PHE A 394 -32.29 -12.25 8.40
N LYS A 395 -32.18 -11.39 7.38
CA LYS A 395 -32.77 -11.62 6.07
C LYS A 395 -31.63 -11.84 5.08
N PRO A 396 -31.75 -12.85 4.19
CA PRO A 396 -30.74 -13.07 3.15
C PRO A 396 -30.46 -11.79 2.35
N LEU A 397 -29.19 -11.50 2.13
CA LEU A 397 -28.76 -10.39 1.29
C LEU A 397 -28.75 -10.85 -0.17
N ASN A 398 -29.41 -10.08 -1.04
CA ASN A 398 -29.50 -10.40 -2.46
C ASN A 398 -28.47 -9.67 -3.31
N GLU A 399 -27.70 -8.78 -2.70
CA GLU A 399 -26.64 -8.02 -3.35
C GLU A 399 -25.43 -8.90 -3.67
N ASN A 400 -24.72 -8.55 -4.72
CA ASN A 400 -23.44 -9.13 -5.08
C ASN A 400 -22.35 -8.59 -4.14
N ILE A 401 -21.99 -9.36 -3.14
CA ILE A 401 -21.08 -8.94 -2.06
C ILE A 401 -19.70 -9.58 -2.27
N LEU A 402 -18.68 -8.74 -2.29
CA LEU A 402 -17.29 -9.19 -2.21
C LEU A 402 -16.78 -9.08 -0.76
N PHE A 403 -16.42 -10.20 -0.16
CA PHE A 403 -15.70 -10.23 1.11
C PHE A 403 -14.19 -10.24 0.89
N ILE A 404 -13.49 -9.34 1.56
CA ILE A 404 -12.03 -9.33 1.68
C ILE A 404 -11.69 -9.66 3.13
N VAL A 405 -10.98 -10.76 3.36
CA VAL A 405 -10.65 -11.26 4.71
C VAL A 405 -9.19 -11.00 4.99
N ASP A 406 -8.91 -10.19 6.00
CA ASP A 406 -7.54 -9.94 6.48
C ASP A 406 -7.10 -11.05 7.46
N GLU A 407 -5.78 -11.31 7.50
CA GLU A 407 -5.17 -12.40 8.27
C GLU A 407 -5.92 -13.74 8.08
N ALA A 408 -6.22 -14.05 6.81
CA ALA A 408 -7.08 -15.16 6.40
C ALA A 408 -6.68 -16.52 7.01
N HIS A 409 -5.38 -16.73 7.33
CA HIS A 409 -4.87 -17.93 7.98
C HIS A 409 -5.50 -18.20 9.37
N ARG A 410 -5.98 -17.16 10.06
CA ARG A 410 -6.63 -17.32 11.38
C ARG A 410 -8.02 -17.91 11.28
N SER A 411 -8.63 -17.82 10.13
CA SER A 411 -9.95 -18.37 9.81
C SER A 411 -9.86 -19.76 9.16
N THR A 412 -8.66 -20.35 9.08
CA THR A 412 -8.41 -21.61 8.33
C THR A 412 -7.90 -22.76 9.21
N GLY A 413 -7.86 -22.65 10.54
CA GLY A 413 -7.41 -23.73 11.41
C GLY A 413 -8.56 -24.65 11.84
N ASN A 414 -8.44 -25.98 11.66
CA ASN A 414 -9.41 -26.97 12.13
C ASN A 414 -9.72 -26.77 13.61
N GLY A 415 -11.00 -26.55 13.95
CA GLY A 415 -11.48 -26.32 15.32
C GLY A 415 -11.24 -24.90 15.84
N SER A 416 -10.76 -23.95 15.03
CA SER A 416 -10.68 -22.55 15.46
C SER A 416 -12.08 -21.90 15.51
N GLU A 417 -12.33 -21.10 16.54
CA GLU A 417 -13.60 -20.35 16.67
C GLU A 417 -13.88 -19.46 15.45
N ASN A 418 -12.84 -18.89 14.87
CA ASN A 418 -12.94 -18.04 13.69
C ASN A 418 -13.33 -18.80 12.41
N GLN A 419 -12.95 -20.08 12.27
CA GLN A 419 -13.41 -20.92 11.16
C GLN A 419 -14.91 -21.13 11.20
N GLY A 420 -15.46 -21.51 12.35
CA GLY A 420 -16.91 -21.68 12.50
C GLY A 420 -17.68 -20.39 12.24
N MET A 421 -17.11 -19.22 12.63
CA MET A 421 -17.71 -17.92 12.33
C MET A 421 -17.70 -17.62 10.83
N LEU A 422 -16.59 -17.89 10.13
CA LEU A 422 -16.49 -17.68 8.68
C LEU A 422 -17.46 -18.59 7.92
N GLU A 423 -17.57 -19.86 8.31
CA GLU A 423 -18.53 -20.82 7.72
C GLU A 423 -19.97 -20.37 7.94
N SER A 424 -20.31 -19.88 9.14
CA SER A 424 -21.64 -19.33 9.43
C SER A 424 -21.99 -18.15 8.51
N ILE A 425 -21.03 -17.25 8.24
CA ILE A 425 -21.23 -16.11 7.34
C ILE A 425 -21.42 -16.62 5.90
N ARG A 426 -20.62 -17.58 5.45
CA ARG A 426 -20.70 -18.16 4.10
C ARG A 426 -22.03 -18.84 3.85
N ASN A 427 -22.48 -19.64 4.82
CA ASN A 427 -23.77 -20.34 4.72
C ASN A 427 -24.96 -19.37 4.69
N ALA A 428 -24.86 -18.24 5.41
CA ALA A 428 -25.90 -17.22 5.43
C ALA A 428 -25.94 -16.35 4.17
N ILE A 429 -24.78 -16.19 3.47
CA ILE A 429 -24.64 -15.36 2.27
C ILE A 429 -23.96 -16.19 1.17
N PRO A 430 -24.64 -17.20 0.61
CA PRO A 430 -24.02 -18.19 -0.27
C PRO A 430 -23.55 -17.63 -1.62
N LYS A 431 -24.14 -16.51 -2.06
CA LYS A 431 -23.76 -15.85 -3.32
C LYS A 431 -22.53 -14.93 -3.20
N ALA A 432 -21.98 -14.75 -2.00
CA ALA A 432 -20.85 -13.86 -1.81
C ALA A 432 -19.55 -14.42 -2.38
N ALA A 433 -18.72 -13.53 -2.93
CA ALA A 433 -17.36 -13.83 -3.37
C ALA A 433 -16.34 -13.53 -2.26
N TRP A 434 -15.26 -14.31 -2.18
CA TRP A 434 -14.31 -14.29 -1.07
C TRP A 434 -12.87 -14.21 -1.54
N ILE A 435 -12.12 -13.26 -0.99
CA ILE A 435 -10.67 -13.10 -1.17
C ILE A 435 -9.99 -13.10 0.19
N GLY A 436 -8.95 -13.95 0.36
CA GLY A 436 -8.11 -13.95 1.55
C GLY A 436 -6.84 -13.12 1.35
N TYR A 437 -6.47 -12.31 2.35
CA TYR A 437 -5.16 -11.67 2.46
C TYR A 437 -4.43 -12.23 3.67
N THR A 438 -3.19 -12.68 3.51
CA THR A 438 -2.43 -13.25 4.63
C THR A 438 -0.91 -13.11 4.43
N GLY A 439 -0.16 -13.00 5.52
CA GLY A 439 1.30 -13.08 5.51
C GLY A 439 1.83 -14.51 5.71
N THR A 440 1.02 -15.38 6.26
CA THR A 440 1.38 -16.73 6.71
C THR A 440 0.27 -17.73 6.38
N PRO A 441 0.06 -18.07 5.08
CA PRO A 441 -0.98 -19.04 4.71
C PRO A 441 -0.72 -20.39 5.36
N LYS A 442 -1.79 -21.10 5.71
CA LYS A 442 -1.76 -22.50 6.14
C LYS A 442 -2.11 -23.40 4.96
N PHE A 443 -1.34 -24.41 4.74
CA PHE A 443 -1.54 -25.36 3.66
C PHE A 443 -1.98 -26.73 4.20
N PRO A 444 -3.02 -27.37 3.61
CA PRO A 444 -3.81 -26.96 2.43
C PRO A 444 -4.98 -25.99 2.75
N GLU A 445 -5.28 -25.73 4.01
CA GLU A 445 -6.54 -25.17 4.51
C GLU A 445 -6.88 -23.79 3.90
N THR A 446 -5.88 -22.92 3.69
CA THR A 446 -6.13 -21.59 3.09
C THR A 446 -6.66 -21.73 1.66
N ARG A 447 -6.13 -22.70 0.91
CA ARG A 447 -6.59 -22.99 -0.45
C ARG A 447 -7.99 -23.60 -0.47
N GLU A 448 -8.29 -24.49 0.47
CA GLU A 448 -9.61 -25.14 0.57
C GLU A 448 -10.72 -24.11 0.82
N ILE A 449 -10.43 -23.07 1.62
CA ILE A 449 -11.41 -22.05 1.99
C ILE A 449 -11.51 -20.96 0.92
N PHE A 450 -10.40 -20.43 0.43
CA PHE A 450 -10.40 -19.24 -0.43
C PHE A 450 -10.20 -19.54 -1.92
N GLY A 451 -9.73 -20.74 -2.28
CA GLY A 451 -9.34 -21.08 -3.65
C GLY A 451 -7.84 -20.92 -3.90
N ASP A 452 -7.43 -20.77 -5.14
CA ASP A 452 -6.02 -20.76 -5.54
C ASP A 452 -5.26 -19.50 -5.10
N LEU A 453 -3.93 -19.64 -4.96
CA LEU A 453 -3.01 -18.53 -4.76
C LEU A 453 -3.02 -17.63 -5.99
N LEU A 454 -3.41 -16.36 -5.85
CA LEU A 454 -3.41 -15.40 -6.95
C LEU A 454 -2.08 -14.69 -7.09
N HIS A 455 -1.46 -14.33 -5.97
CA HIS A 455 -0.16 -13.63 -5.98
C HIS A 455 0.59 -13.87 -4.68
N ALA A 456 1.92 -14.07 -4.79
CA ALA A 456 2.84 -14.18 -3.66
C ALA A 456 3.88 -13.06 -3.67
N TYR A 457 4.09 -12.47 -2.52
CA TYR A 457 5.23 -11.62 -2.20
C TYR A 457 5.68 -11.98 -0.78
N THR A 458 6.61 -12.92 -0.73
CA THR A 458 7.04 -13.56 0.52
C THR A 458 8.14 -12.74 1.21
N ILE A 459 8.57 -13.20 2.38
CA ILE A 459 9.68 -12.57 3.12
C ILE A 459 10.98 -12.55 2.29
N LYS A 460 11.17 -13.54 1.40
CA LYS A 460 12.34 -13.64 0.53
C LYS A 460 12.40 -12.47 -0.45
N GLU A 461 11.31 -12.21 -1.17
CA GLU A 461 11.21 -11.08 -2.10
C GLU A 461 11.30 -9.75 -1.35
N ALA A 462 10.65 -9.65 -0.19
CA ALA A 462 10.64 -8.43 0.61
C ALA A 462 12.03 -8.05 1.14
N ILE A 463 12.86 -9.02 1.51
CA ILE A 463 14.26 -8.80 1.91
C ILE A 463 15.11 -8.42 0.69
N ALA A 464 14.95 -9.12 -0.44
CA ALA A 464 15.67 -8.83 -1.69
C ALA A 464 15.41 -7.38 -2.17
N ASP A 465 14.19 -6.90 -2.02
CA ASP A 465 13.75 -5.55 -2.35
C ASP A 465 14.12 -4.50 -1.27
N LYS A 466 14.74 -4.91 -0.18
CA LYS A 466 15.04 -4.06 1.00
C LYS A 466 13.77 -3.40 1.59
N ASN A 467 12.62 -4.01 1.38
CA ASN A 467 11.35 -3.57 1.93
C ASN A 467 11.16 -4.03 3.39
N VAL A 468 11.79 -5.14 3.73
CA VAL A 468 11.88 -5.69 5.07
C VAL A 468 13.35 -5.94 5.39
N LEU A 469 13.73 -5.75 6.64
CA LEU A 469 15.09 -6.02 7.10
C LEU A 469 15.40 -7.52 6.98
N GLY A 470 16.61 -7.83 6.52
CA GLY A 470 17.12 -9.18 6.58
C GLY A 470 17.34 -9.63 8.02
N PHE A 471 17.34 -10.92 8.24
CA PHE A 471 17.62 -11.53 9.55
C PHE A 471 18.56 -12.72 9.38
N ASN A 472 19.33 -12.96 10.42
CA ASN A 472 20.13 -14.17 10.56
C ASN A 472 19.41 -15.12 11.53
N VAL A 473 19.40 -16.42 11.21
CA VAL A 473 18.89 -17.47 12.09
C VAL A 473 20.10 -18.16 12.73
N GLU A 474 20.15 -18.17 14.04
CA GLU A 474 21.07 -18.97 14.81
C GLU A 474 20.29 -20.00 15.62
N PHE A 475 20.70 -21.25 15.47
CA PHE A 475 20.19 -22.34 16.27
C PHE A 475 21.12 -22.52 17.47
N LYS A 476 20.53 -22.52 18.67
CA LYS A 476 21.25 -22.75 19.94
C LYS A 476 20.72 -24.02 20.57
N GLU A 477 21.61 -24.92 20.88
CA GLU A 477 21.29 -26.12 21.65
C GLU A 477 21.23 -25.76 23.13
N THR A 478 20.05 -25.94 23.71
CA THR A 478 19.78 -25.60 25.13
C THR A 478 19.40 -26.82 25.98
N ILE A 479 19.33 -27.98 25.33
CA ILE A 479 19.12 -29.27 25.98
C ILE A 479 20.20 -30.21 25.47
N LYS A 480 21.01 -30.77 26.39
CA LYS A 480 22.05 -31.73 26.02
C LYS A 480 21.39 -33.05 25.61
N ALA A 481 21.68 -33.49 24.37
CA ALA A 481 21.31 -34.85 23.98
C ALA A 481 22.11 -35.87 24.81
N PRO A 482 21.54 -37.05 25.14
CA PRO A 482 22.28 -38.16 25.72
C PRO A 482 23.50 -38.52 24.87
N GLU A 483 24.58 -39.01 25.46
CA GLU A 483 25.80 -39.40 24.72
C GLU A 483 25.56 -40.44 23.63
N ASN A 484 24.52 -41.29 23.78
CA ASN A 484 24.08 -42.26 22.75
C ASN A 484 22.54 -42.20 22.62
N PRO A 485 22.00 -41.22 21.88
CA PRO A 485 20.56 -41.04 21.79
C PRO A 485 19.90 -42.20 21.04
N THR A 486 18.84 -42.77 21.63
CA THR A 486 17.92 -43.66 20.93
C THR A 486 16.98 -42.84 20.03
N ASN A 487 16.25 -43.49 19.14
CA ASN A 487 15.23 -42.81 18.33
C ASN A 487 14.13 -42.19 19.22
N GLU A 488 13.80 -42.79 20.36
CA GLU A 488 12.86 -42.23 21.35
C GLU A 488 13.43 -40.99 22.04
N ASP A 489 14.73 -40.98 22.40
CA ASP A 489 15.40 -39.81 22.99
C ASP A 489 15.41 -38.62 22.00
N ILE A 490 15.61 -38.87 20.72
CA ILE A 490 15.57 -37.85 19.68
C ILE A 490 14.13 -37.31 19.54
N ASP A 491 13.13 -38.17 19.52
CA ASP A 491 11.72 -37.77 19.41
C ASP A 491 11.26 -37.02 20.66
N ASP A 492 11.70 -37.42 21.88
CA ASP A 492 11.36 -36.73 23.13
C ASP A 492 12.04 -35.35 23.25
N ASN A 493 13.25 -35.18 22.73
CA ASN A 493 13.90 -33.87 22.65
C ASN A 493 13.25 -32.92 21.61
N ILE A 494 12.61 -33.45 20.59
CA ILE A 494 11.86 -32.69 19.60
C ILE A 494 10.46 -32.31 20.11
N LYS A 495 9.91 -33.01 21.11
CA LYS A 495 8.63 -32.64 21.73
C LYS A 495 8.75 -31.30 22.45
N GLY A 496 8.00 -30.31 21.99
CA GLY A 496 7.96 -28.97 22.60
C GLY A 496 7.75 -28.96 24.10
N SER A 497 7.11 -30.04 24.66
CA SER A 497 6.88 -30.21 26.10
C SER A 497 8.16 -30.26 26.95
N VAL A 498 9.29 -30.71 26.41
CA VAL A 498 10.57 -30.74 27.14
C VAL A 498 11.08 -29.32 27.37
N TYR A 499 10.99 -28.45 26.36
CA TYR A 499 11.36 -27.04 26.46
C TYR A 499 10.41 -26.26 27.37
N ASP A 500 9.14 -26.67 27.41
CA ASP A 500 8.11 -26.04 28.27
C ASP A 500 8.31 -26.26 29.75
N THR A 501 9.01 -27.34 30.16
CA THR A 501 9.18 -27.76 31.57
C THR A 501 10.60 -27.63 32.07
N SER A 502 11.62 -27.55 31.22
CA SER A 502 13.03 -27.51 31.63
C SER A 502 13.44 -26.15 32.19
N SER A 503 13.77 -26.06 33.47
CA SER A 503 14.35 -24.84 34.07
C SER A 503 15.79 -24.60 33.60
N GLU A 504 16.54 -25.66 33.25
CA GLU A 504 17.88 -25.57 32.64
C GLU A 504 17.82 -24.82 31.30
N HIS A 505 16.81 -25.11 30.47
CA HIS A 505 16.58 -24.37 29.24
C HIS A 505 16.40 -22.85 29.49
N VAL A 506 15.60 -22.47 30.51
CA VAL A 506 15.42 -21.04 30.86
C VAL A 506 16.75 -20.42 31.26
N GLU A 507 17.53 -21.09 32.07
CA GLU A 507 18.84 -20.59 32.52
C GLU A 507 19.81 -20.37 31.37
N LEU A 508 19.93 -21.35 30.46
CA LEU A 508 20.81 -21.26 29.30
C LEU A 508 20.38 -20.16 28.33
N VAL A 509 19.08 -19.99 28.08
CA VAL A 509 18.57 -18.92 27.24
C VAL A 509 18.86 -17.55 27.85
N VAL A 510 18.58 -17.36 29.14
CA VAL A 510 18.83 -16.08 29.82
C VAL A 510 20.33 -15.77 29.85
N LYS A 511 21.18 -16.76 30.10
CA LYS A 511 22.63 -16.60 30.06
C LYS A 511 23.14 -16.21 28.67
N ASP A 512 22.69 -16.89 27.62
CA ASP A 512 23.04 -16.54 26.22
C ASP A 512 22.63 -15.10 25.87
N ILE A 513 21.47 -14.63 26.36
CA ILE A 513 21.04 -13.25 26.17
C ILE A 513 22.02 -12.28 26.87
N PHE A 514 22.41 -12.53 28.12
CA PHE A 514 23.36 -11.68 28.84
C PHE A 514 24.73 -11.62 28.12
N ASP A 515 25.24 -12.77 27.70
CA ASP A 515 26.55 -12.90 27.08
C ASP A 515 26.60 -12.19 25.71
N ASN A 516 25.50 -12.18 24.96
CA ASN A 516 25.42 -11.65 23.61
C ASN A 516 24.73 -10.28 23.49
N TRP A 517 24.08 -9.78 24.55
CA TRP A 517 23.24 -8.58 24.46
C TRP A 517 23.98 -7.35 23.93
N LYS A 518 25.19 -7.10 24.42
CA LYS A 518 25.96 -5.90 24.02
C LYS A 518 26.24 -5.87 22.52
N SER A 519 26.62 -7.00 21.93
CA SER A 519 26.89 -7.11 20.49
C SER A 519 25.60 -7.08 19.66
N ARG A 520 24.57 -7.80 20.08
CA ARG A 520 23.30 -7.95 19.35
C ARG A 520 22.44 -6.68 19.39
N SER A 521 22.51 -5.92 20.46
CA SER A 521 21.76 -4.68 20.65
C SER A 521 22.48 -3.43 20.09
N ASN A 522 23.61 -3.60 19.38
CA ASN A 522 24.46 -2.50 18.93
C ASN A 522 24.82 -1.55 20.09
N ASN A 523 25.51 -2.09 21.11
CA ASN A 523 25.84 -1.38 22.35
C ASN A 523 24.60 -0.80 23.06
N ARG A 524 23.54 -1.61 23.19
CA ARG A 524 22.28 -1.27 23.89
C ARG A 524 21.47 -0.15 23.26
N LYS A 525 21.67 0.09 21.96
CA LYS A 525 20.85 1.06 21.19
C LYS A 525 19.48 0.49 20.82
N TYR A 526 19.36 -0.83 20.70
CA TYR A 526 18.12 -1.50 20.31
C TYR A 526 17.56 -2.33 21.44
N ASN A 527 16.24 -2.48 21.46
CA ASN A 527 15.52 -3.36 22.35
C ASN A 527 15.30 -4.73 21.70
N ALA A 528 15.02 -5.75 22.50
CA ALA A 528 14.60 -7.07 22.03
C ALA A 528 13.24 -7.45 22.62
N LEU A 529 12.57 -8.36 21.95
CA LEU A 529 11.35 -9.00 22.43
C LEU A 529 11.62 -10.50 22.57
N LEU A 530 11.53 -10.99 23.80
CA LEU A 530 11.52 -12.43 24.09
C LEU A 530 10.06 -12.89 24.11
N THR A 531 9.69 -13.80 23.20
CA THR A 531 8.37 -14.42 23.20
C THR A 531 8.43 -15.77 23.88
N VAL A 532 7.54 -16.00 24.81
CA VAL A 532 7.41 -17.26 25.54
C VAL A 532 6.10 -17.91 25.17
N HIS A 533 6.16 -19.13 24.69
CA HIS A 533 5.00 -19.95 24.35
C HIS A 533 5.11 -21.31 25.02
N VAL A 534 4.01 -21.80 25.58
CA VAL A 534 3.88 -23.15 26.13
C VAL A 534 2.88 -23.90 25.26
N GLY A 535 3.24 -25.11 24.85
CA GLY A 535 2.42 -25.92 23.96
C GLY A 535 1.12 -26.42 24.62
N GLY A 536 0.13 -26.75 23.80
CA GLY A 536 -1.20 -27.20 24.24
C GLY A 536 -2.05 -26.06 24.82
N ASN A 537 -2.96 -26.40 25.73
CA ASN A 537 -3.87 -25.46 26.41
C ASN A 537 -3.31 -24.83 27.68
N LYS A 538 -2.00 -24.88 27.89
CA LYS A 538 -1.36 -24.34 29.09
C LYS A 538 -1.10 -22.83 28.94
N ALA A 539 -1.25 -22.09 30.05
CA ALA A 539 -0.94 -20.67 30.09
C ALA A 539 0.57 -20.42 29.98
N SER A 540 1.00 -19.49 29.11
CA SER A 540 2.42 -19.14 28.96
C SER A 540 2.93 -18.16 30.03
N THR A 541 2.04 -17.53 30.79
CA THR A 541 2.40 -16.52 31.82
C THR A 541 3.31 -17.07 32.92
N PRO A 542 3.06 -18.26 33.52
CA PRO A 542 3.97 -18.82 34.53
C PRO A 542 5.39 -19.01 34.00
N ARG A 543 5.53 -19.46 32.75
CA ARG A 543 6.84 -19.67 32.13
C ARG A 543 7.54 -18.32 31.85
N ALA A 544 6.78 -17.30 31.43
CA ALA A 544 7.32 -15.96 31.28
C ALA A 544 7.82 -15.35 32.60
N MET A 545 7.14 -15.64 33.72
CA MET A 545 7.59 -15.26 35.07
C MET A 545 8.90 -15.95 35.44
N GLU A 546 9.05 -17.24 35.15
CA GLU A 546 10.28 -17.99 35.39
C GLU A 546 11.48 -17.37 34.63
N TYR A 547 11.31 -16.97 33.39
CA TYR A 547 12.32 -16.19 32.64
C TYR A 547 12.64 -14.86 33.35
N PHE A 548 11.61 -14.13 33.76
CA PHE A 548 11.78 -12.83 34.42
C PHE A 548 12.55 -12.97 35.74
N ASP A 549 12.17 -13.94 36.57
CA ASP A 549 12.85 -14.20 37.85
C ASP A 549 14.32 -14.56 37.62
N LYS A 550 14.62 -15.35 36.57
CA LYS A 550 15.99 -15.70 36.22
C LYS A 550 16.80 -14.48 35.74
N PHE A 551 16.18 -13.57 34.97
CA PHE A 551 16.80 -12.29 34.62
C PHE A 551 17.12 -11.46 35.87
N GLN A 552 16.22 -11.41 36.86
CA GLN A 552 16.44 -10.67 38.10
C GLN A 552 17.55 -11.31 38.95
N GLU A 553 17.59 -12.64 39.01
CA GLU A 553 18.64 -13.40 39.71
C GLU A 553 20.03 -13.07 39.15
N ILE A 554 20.20 -13.17 37.85
CA ILE A 554 21.50 -12.86 37.17
C ILE A 554 21.83 -11.36 37.32
N ASN A 555 20.85 -10.45 37.19
CA ASN A 555 21.08 -9.02 37.40
C ASN A 555 21.66 -8.69 38.77
N LYS A 556 21.28 -9.43 39.83
CA LYS A 556 21.84 -9.21 41.18
C LYS A 556 23.34 -9.50 41.24
N THR A 557 23.84 -10.39 40.41
CA THR A 557 25.27 -10.78 40.37
C THR A 557 26.10 -9.88 39.44
N LYS A 558 25.47 -9.04 38.61
CA LYS A 558 26.12 -8.19 37.60
C LYS A 558 26.36 -6.78 38.11
N PRO A 559 27.46 -6.12 37.69
CA PRO A 559 27.67 -4.68 37.86
C PRO A 559 26.50 -3.90 37.28
N GLU A 560 26.27 -2.69 37.78
CA GLU A 560 25.12 -1.87 37.39
C GLU A 560 25.06 -1.55 35.89
N ASP A 561 26.21 -1.33 35.30
CA ASP A 561 26.37 -1.05 33.85
C ASP A 561 26.17 -2.28 32.95
N GLU A 562 26.22 -3.50 33.50
CA GLU A 562 25.96 -4.76 32.79
C GLU A 562 24.53 -5.27 32.97
N ARG A 563 23.76 -4.72 33.90
CA ARG A 563 22.39 -5.13 34.16
C ARG A 563 21.47 -4.88 32.96
N LEU A 564 20.54 -5.81 32.73
CA LEU A 564 19.51 -5.69 31.70
C LEU A 564 18.20 -5.20 32.32
N LYS A 565 17.59 -4.19 31.71
CA LYS A 565 16.23 -3.74 32.07
C LYS A 565 15.23 -4.63 31.34
N VAL A 566 14.47 -5.40 32.13
CA VAL A 566 13.48 -6.35 31.61
C VAL A 566 12.10 -5.96 32.08
N ALA A 567 11.12 -5.97 31.20
CA ALA A 567 9.71 -5.78 31.52
C ALA A 567 8.90 -6.92 30.90
N ILE A 568 7.80 -7.30 31.55
CA ILE A 568 6.86 -8.30 31.04
C ILE A 568 5.63 -7.59 30.47
N SER A 569 5.20 -8.01 29.28
CA SER A 569 3.90 -7.67 28.73
C SER A 569 3.05 -8.92 28.60
N PHE A 570 1.84 -8.90 29.10
CA PHE A 570 0.89 -10.02 29.05
C PHE A 570 -0.52 -9.51 28.73
N SER A 571 -1.35 -10.40 28.16
CA SER A 571 -2.75 -10.11 27.91
C SER A 571 -3.58 -10.47 29.14
N VAL A 572 -4.50 -9.61 29.54
CA VAL A 572 -5.47 -9.84 30.63
C VAL A 572 -6.70 -10.62 30.12
N ASP A 573 -6.66 -11.12 28.90
CA ASP A 573 -7.79 -11.77 28.26
C ASP A 573 -8.04 -13.18 28.85
N THR A 574 -9.31 -13.50 29.10
CA THR A 574 -9.77 -14.76 29.73
C THR A 574 -9.54 -16.01 28.87
N SER A 575 -9.01 -15.88 27.67
CA SER A 575 -8.72 -16.98 26.74
C SER A 575 -7.52 -17.86 27.14
N ASN A 576 -6.74 -17.50 28.17
CA ASN A 576 -5.52 -18.19 28.58
C ASN A 576 -5.67 -19.09 29.85
N GLY A 577 -6.86 -19.59 30.14
CA GLY A 577 -7.11 -20.62 31.16
C GLY A 577 -7.36 -20.10 32.59
N ASN A 578 -8.02 -20.94 33.40
CA ASN A 578 -8.60 -20.63 34.71
C ASN A 578 -7.62 -20.23 35.84
N ASN A 579 -6.30 -20.24 35.64
CA ASN A 579 -5.31 -19.91 36.66
C ASN A 579 -4.75 -18.49 36.59
N GLN A 580 -5.32 -17.61 35.73
CA GLN A 580 -4.79 -16.25 35.52
C GLN A 580 -4.99 -15.29 36.70
N LEU A 581 -6.03 -15.48 37.50
CA LEU A 581 -6.35 -14.55 38.60
C LEU A 581 -5.28 -14.61 39.73
N GLU A 582 -4.76 -15.79 40.06
CA GLU A 582 -3.68 -15.95 41.03
C GLU A 582 -2.32 -15.45 40.47
N THR A 583 -2.04 -15.72 39.22
CA THR A 583 -0.79 -15.31 38.57
C THR A 583 -0.75 -13.78 38.35
N ASN A 584 -1.88 -13.15 38.04
CA ASN A 584 -1.99 -11.69 37.92
C ASN A 584 -1.80 -10.96 39.26
N SER A 585 -2.22 -11.56 40.42
CA SER A 585 -1.97 -10.99 41.75
C SER A 585 -0.49 -11.00 42.12
N ASN A 586 0.27 -12.00 41.64
CA ASN A 586 1.71 -12.08 41.81
C ASN A 586 2.49 -11.16 40.89
N LEU A 587 1.96 -10.89 39.70
CA LEU A 587 2.53 -9.93 38.75
C LEU A 587 2.41 -8.48 39.24
N HIS A 588 1.30 -8.08 39.83
CA HIS A 588 1.14 -6.77 40.48
C HIS A 588 2.13 -6.52 41.63
N ARG A 589 2.74 -7.56 42.17
CA ARG A 589 3.82 -7.45 43.19
C ARG A 589 5.22 -7.34 42.55
N ALA A 590 5.38 -7.65 41.26
CA ALA A 590 6.66 -7.64 40.56
C ALA A 590 6.89 -6.35 39.73
N ILE A 591 5.86 -5.51 39.57
CA ILE A 591 5.92 -4.17 38.99
C ILE A 591 6.00 -3.15 40.13
#